data_075fc0edb706bc5bfba2e80dc73d4780
#
_entry.id   075fc0edb706bc5bfba2e80dc73d4780
#
_cell.length_a   1.000
_cell.length_b   1.000
_cell.length_c   1.000
_cell.angle_alpha   90.00
_cell.angle_beta   90.00
_cell.angle_gamma   90.00
#
_symmetry.space_group_name_H-M   'P 1'
#
loop_
_entity.id
_entity.type
_entity.pdbx_description
1 polymer ?
#
loop_
_entity_poly.entity_id
_entity_poly.type
_entity_poly.pdbx_seq_one_letter_code
_entity_poly.pdbx_strand_id
1 'polypeptide(L)'
;EDGELILERQYRHGLGVVSTEICAGVVEDGELPLHAAQRELEEETGYTGGEWEEIMTIAPNPGVMDNLCHCFYARGVKKTNNQHLDATEDIEVFLCSKEKVKEMLLRGDFIQALMVAPLWKYFTLQKDDNKR
;
A
#
# COMPACT_ATOMS: atom_id res chain seq x y z
N GLU A 1 0.04 -10.90 11.20
CA GLU A 1 -0.72 -12.13 11.43
C GLU A 1 -2.18 -11.74 11.65
N ASP A 2 -3.11 -12.26 11.96
CA ASP A 2 -4.48 -12.04 12.49
C ASP A 2 -5.26 -10.80 12.01
N GLY A 3 -5.14 -10.45 10.75
CA GLY A 3 -6.01 -9.44 10.16
C GLY A 3 -5.58 -8.00 10.38
N GLU A 4 -4.31 -7.78 10.68
CA GLU A 4 -3.73 -6.44 10.69
C GLU A 4 -3.23 -6.04 9.31
N LEU A 5 -3.32 -4.75 9.01
CA LEU A 5 -2.77 -4.15 7.80
C LEU A 5 -1.42 -3.50 8.10
N ILE A 6 -0.52 -3.57 7.13
CA ILE A 6 0.78 -2.91 7.20
C ILE A 6 0.61 -1.48 6.68
N LEU A 7 0.89 -0.51 7.53
CA LEU A 7 0.86 0.91 7.19
C LEU A 7 2.23 1.53 7.29
N GLU A 8 2.40 2.66 6.63
CA GLU A 8 3.63 3.46 6.62
C GLU A 8 3.32 4.91 6.93
N ARG A 9 4.28 5.60 7.55
CA ARG A 9 4.30 7.06 7.66
C ARG A 9 5.58 7.58 7.05
N GLN A 10 5.46 8.61 6.22
CA GLN A 10 6.63 9.31 5.69
C GLN A 10 6.29 10.77 5.40
N TYR A 11 7.32 11.62 5.49
CA TYR A 11 7.18 13.02 5.15
C TYR A 11 7.10 13.19 3.63
N ARG A 12 6.09 13.91 3.17
CA ARG A 12 5.88 14.21 1.76
C ARG A 12 6.17 15.70 1.50
N HIS A 13 7.28 15.98 0.84
CA HIS A 13 7.76 17.34 0.59
C HIS A 13 6.77 18.20 -0.21
N GLY A 14 6.04 17.61 -1.14
CA GLY A 14 5.07 18.34 -1.97
C GLY A 14 3.99 19.04 -1.16
N LEU A 15 3.43 18.37 -0.15
CA LEU A 15 2.42 18.93 0.75
C LEU A 15 3.00 19.45 2.06
N GLY A 16 4.24 19.10 2.39
CA GLY A 16 4.88 19.47 3.64
C GLY A 16 4.26 18.81 4.87
N VAL A 17 3.78 17.59 4.73
CA VAL A 17 3.11 16.85 5.81
C VAL A 17 3.65 15.43 5.94
N VAL A 18 3.49 14.84 7.14
CA VAL A 18 3.67 13.42 7.36
C VAL A 18 2.40 12.71 6.88
N SER A 19 2.55 11.84 5.89
CA SER A 19 1.44 11.12 5.28
C SER A 19 1.37 9.68 5.80
N THR A 20 0.17 9.23 6.16
CA THR A 20 -0.12 7.83 6.45
C THR A 20 -0.51 7.13 5.17
N GLU A 21 0.17 6.04 4.86
CA GLU A 21 0.10 5.39 3.55
C GLU A 21 0.13 3.87 3.67
N ILE A 22 -0.26 3.21 2.58
CA ILE A 22 0.10 1.82 2.31
C ILE A 22 1.37 1.81 1.47
N CYS A 23 2.06 0.66 1.43
CA CYS A 23 3.30 0.52 0.66
C CYS A 23 3.08 0.80 -0.82
N ALA A 24 3.94 1.58 -1.43
CA ALA A 24 3.92 1.87 -2.86
C ALA A 24 5.33 2.17 -3.36
N GLY A 25 5.55 1.92 -4.65
CA GLY A 25 6.83 2.20 -5.29
C GLY A 25 6.70 2.20 -6.81
N VAL A 26 7.82 2.45 -7.47
CA VAL A 26 7.91 2.58 -8.92
C VAL A 26 8.28 1.24 -9.55
N VAL A 27 7.58 0.88 -10.63
CA VAL A 27 7.95 -0.27 -11.48
C VAL A 27 9.17 0.11 -12.30
N GLU A 28 10.25 -0.67 -12.19
CA GLU A 28 11.47 -0.45 -12.95
C GLU A 28 11.35 -1.00 -14.37
N ASP A 29 12.20 -0.53 -15.28
CA ASP A 29 12.23 -1.00 -16.67
C ASP A 29 12.42 -2.52 -16.74
N GLY A 30 11.52 -3.20 -17.45
CA GLY A 30 11.55 -4.65 -17.61
C GLY A 30 11.01 -5.46 -16.43
N GLU A 31 10.58 -4.79 -15.38
CA GLU A 31 9.99 -5.42 -14.20
C GLU A 31 8.46 -5.56 -14.36
N LEU A 32 7.90 -6.70 -13.92
CA LEU A 32 6.44 -6.85 -13.87
C LEU A 32 5.88 -6.10 -12.66
N PRO A 33 4.68 -5.50 -12.76
CA PRO A 33 4.07 -4.78 -11.63
C PRO A 33 3.97 -5.59 -10.33
N LEU A 34 3.63 -6.87 -10.41
CA LEU A 34 3.59 -7.76 -9.24
C LEU A 34 4.97 -7.88 -8.57
N HIS A 35 6.02 -8.10 -9.37
CA HIS A 35 7.38 -8.21 -8.84
C HIS A 35 7.87 -6.90 -8.23
N ALA A 36 7.49 -5.76 -8.83
CA ALA A 36 7.77 -4.44 -8.25
C ALA A 36 7.09 -4.27 -6.89
N ALA A 37 5.81 -4.65 -6.78
CA ALA A 37 5.06 -4.56 -5.52
C ALA A 37 5.69 -5.43 -4.43
N GLN A 38 6.11 -6.65 -4.76
CA GLN A 38 6.80 -7.55 -3.84
C GLN A 38 8.15 -7.00 -3.40
N ARG A 39 8.93 -6.48 -4.33
CA ARG A 39 10.24 -5.86 -4.05
C ARG A 39 10.12 -4.64 -3.15
N GLU A 40 9.19 -3.73 -3.47
CA GLU A 40 8.97 -2.52 -2.68
C GLU A 40 8.49 -2.84 -1.27
N LEU A 41 7.59 -3.81 -1.12
CA LEU A 41 7.14 -4.25 0.21
C LEU A 41 8.31 -4.75 1.06
N GLU A 42 9.19 -5.57 0.48
CA GLU A 42 10.37 -6.06 1.17
C GLU A 42 11.33 -4.94 1.55
N GLU A 43 11.66 -4.06 0.60
CA GLU A 43 12.57 -2.93 0.83
C GLU A 43 12.04 -1.96 1.88
N GLU A 44 10.77 -1.59 1.81
CA GLU A 44 10.18 -0.59 2.70
C GLU A 44 9.79 -1.16 4.06
N THR A 45 9.40 -2.42 4.13
CA THR A 45 8.81 -2.99 5.36
C THR A 45 9.51 -4.22 5.91
N GLY A 46 10.26 -4.94 5.09
CA GLY A 46 10.85 -6.23 5.46
C GLY A 46 9.87 -7.41 5.39
N TYR A 47 8.64 -7.20 4.94
CA TYR A 47 7.64 -8.27 4.77
C TYR A 47 7.77 -8.94 3.41
N THR A 48 7.64 -10.28 3.38
CA THR A 48 7.76 -11.10 2.17
C THR A 48 6.76 -12.25 2.16
N GLY A 49 6.70 -12.95 1.03
CA GLY A 49 5.86 -14.13 0.85
C GLY A 49 4.38 -13.80 0.67
N GLY A 50 3.54 -14.70 1.14
CA GLY A 50 2.09 -14.54 1.07
C GLY A 50 1.48 -14.85 -0.29
N GLU A 51 0.17 -14.68 -0.37
CA GLU A 51 -0.62 -14.81 -1.59
C GLU A 51 -1.00 -13.42 -2.09
N TRP A 52 -0.83 -13.18 -3.39
CA TRP A 52 -1.01 -11.87 -4.01
C TRP A 52 -2.05 -11.90 -5.11
N GLU A 53 -2.94 -10.91 -5.14
CA GLU A 53 -3.86 -10.70 -6.25
C GLU A 53 -3.95 -9.22 -6.62
N GLU A 54 -4.05 -8.92 -7.90
CA GLU A 54 -4.29 -7.57 -8.38
C GLU A 54 -5.77 -7.23 -8.22
N ILE A 55 -6.08 -6.15 -7.52
CA ILE A 55 -7.45 -5.75 -7.22
C ILE A 55 -7.93 -4.58 -8.05
N MET A 56 -7.02 -3.75 -8.58
CA MET A 56 -7.38 -2.66 -9.49
C MET A 56 -6.16 -2.09 -10.20
N THR A 57 -6.41 -1.49 -11.35
CA THR A 57 -5.45 -0.66 -12.09
C THR A 57 -6.09 0.69 -12.35
N ILE A 58 -5.46 1.76 -11.90
CA ILE A 58 -5.99 3.13 -11.96
C ILE A 58 -4.94 4.11 -12.48
N ALA A 59 -5.42 5.22 -13.00
CA ALA A 59 -4.56 6.31 -13.47
C ALA A 59 -4.52 7.43 -12.43
N PRO A 60 -3.33 7.88 -11.99
CA PRO A 60 -3.23 8.97 -11.00
C PRO A 60 -3.77 10.30 -11.52
N ASN A 61 -3.40 10.67 -12.75
CA ASN A 61 -3.84 11.92 -13.36
C ASN A 61 -3.80 11.80 -14.89
N PRO A 62 -4.85 11.17 -15.50
CA PRO A 62 -4.83 10.87 -16.93
C PRO A 62 -4.89 12.11 -17.85
N GLY A 63 -5.20 13.27 -17.31
CA GLY A 63 -5.19 14.51 -18.07
C GLY A 63 -3.80 15.03 -18.42
N VAL A 64 -2.78 14.66 -17.67
CA VAL A 64 -1.38 15.15 -17.82
C VAL A 64 -0.32 14.07 -17.73
N MET A 65 -0.68 12.86 -17.31
CA MET A 65 0.25 11.74 -17.09
C MET A 65 -0.25 10.48 -17.80
N ASP A 66 0.67 9.65 -18.23
CA ASP A 66 0.37 8.39 -18.93
C ASP A 66 0.63 7.13 -18.08
N ASN A 67 1.06 7.30 -16.83
CA ASN A 67 1.36 6.19 -15.94
C ASN A 67 0.09 5.57 -15.34
N LEU A 68 0.21 4.30 -14.99
CA LEU A 68 -0.83 3.54 -14.30
C LEU A 68 -0.32 3.08 -12.94
N CYS A 69 -1.26 2.97 -12.00
CA CYS A 69 -1.01 2.42 -10.68
C CYS A 69 -1.68 1.04 -10.57
N HIS A 70 -0.87 0.00 -10.39
CA HIS A 70 -1.33 -1.36 -10.17
C HIS A 70 -1.44 -1.61 -8.67
N CYS A 71 -2.63 -1.95 -8.19
CA CYS A 71 -2.89 -2.15 -6.77
C CYS A 71 -3.08 -3.63 -6.47
N PHE A 72 -2.33 -4.14 -5.50
CA PHE A 72 -2.33 -5.54 -5.12
C PHE A 72 -2.80 -5.71 -3.68
N TYR A 73 -3.46 -6.83 -3.41
CA TYR A 73 -3.75 -7.31 -2.08
C TYR A 73 -2.86 -8.53 -1.78
N ALA A 74 -2.09 -8.46 -0.71
CA ALA A 74 -1.23 -9.55 -0.25
C ALA A 74 -1.73 -10.08 1.10
N ARG A 75 -1.89 -11.39 1.20
CA ARG A 75 -2.30 -12.09 2.41
C ARG A 75 -1.20 -13.00 2.92
N GLY A 76 -1.05 -13.06 4.25
CA GLY A 76 -0.12 -14.01 4.86
C GLY A 76 1.35 -13.64 4.68
N VAL A 77 1.65 -12.37 4.40
CA VAL A 77 3.03 -11.89 4.37
C VAL A 77 3.62 -11.91 5.79
N LYS A 78 4.93 -12.15 5.88
CA LYS A 78 5.66 -12.25 7.15
C LYS A 78 6.90 -11.38 7.11
N LYS A 79 7.22 -10.78 8.24
CA LYS A 79 8.46 -10.02 8.36
C LYS A 79 9.65 -10.98 8.40
N THR A 80 10.46 -10.97 7.36
CA THR A 80 11.62 -11.85 7.19
C THR A 80 12.95 -11.08 7.11
N ASN A 81 12.89 -9.78 6.79
CA ASN A 81 14.06 -8.93 6.62
C ASN A 81 13.90 -7.61 7.35
N ASN A 82 15.00 -6.87 7.46
CA ASN A 82 14.98 -5.47 7.86
C ASN A 82 14.65 -4.58 6.66
N GLN A 83 14.24 -3.33 6.92
CA GLN A 83 14.07 -2.33 5.89
C GLN A 83 15.40 -2.08 5.15
N HIS A 84 15.30 -1.86 3.83
CA HIS A 84 16.40 -1.43 2.97
C HIS A 84 15.97 -0.15 2.25
N LEU A 85 16.00 0.96 2.98
CA LEU A 85 15.58 2.27 2.48
C LEU A 85 16.73 2.96 1.73
N ASP A 86 16.39 3.74 0.71
CA ASP A 86 17.31 4.66 0.07
C ASP A 86 17.73 5.77 1.06
N ALA A 87 18.85 6.43 0.79
CA ALA A 87 19.37 7.48 1.67
C ALA A 87 18.43 8.68 1.87
N THR A 88 17.47 8.86 0.95
CA THR A 88 16.48 9.92 0.99
C THR A 88 15.13 9.49 1.57
N GLU A 89 14.96 8.20 1.88
CA GLU A 89 13.74 7.65 2.44
C GLU A 89 13.80 7.58 3.96
N ASP A 90 12.71 7.98 4.60
CA ASP A 90 12.51 7.85 6.05
C ASP A 90 11.07 7.38 6.26
N ILE A 91 10.91 6.05 6.41
CA ILE A 91 9.60 5.39 6.47
C ILE A 91 9.46 4.67 7.81
N GLU A 92 8.45 5.07 8.59
CA GLU A 92 8.02 4.35 9.78
C GLU A 92 6.96 3.34 9.39
N VAL A 93 7.18 2.06 9.73
CA VAL A 93 6.24 0.96 9.47
C VAL A 93 5.52 0.58 10.74
N PHE A 94 4.21 0.41 10.68
CA PHE A 94 3.41 -0.05 11.82
C PHE A 94 2.25 -0.92 11.35
N LEU A 95 1.80 -1.78 12.26
CA LEU A 95 0.64 -2.64 12.03
C LEU A 95 -0.60 -2.00 12.64
N CYS A 96 -1.74 -2.17 11.98
CA CYS A 96 -2.98 -1.59 12.41
C CYS A 96 -4.14 -2.53 12.12
N SER A 97 -5.08 -2.67 13.06
CA SER A 97 -6.27 -3.49 12.85
C SER A 97 -7.11 -2.99 11.67
N LYS A 98 -7.82 -3.90 11.02
CA LYS A 98 -8.74 -3.56 9.92
C LYS A 98 -9.77 -2.51 10.34
N GLU A 99 -10.32 -2.67 11.53
CA GLU A 99 -11.32 -1.75 12.09
C GLU A 99 -10.75 -0.35 12.25
N LYS A 100 -9.53 -0.25 12.77
CA LYS A 100 -8.84 1.03 12.95
C LYS A 100 -8.50 1.70 11.61
N VAL A 101 -8.02 0.94 10.65
CA VAL A 101 -7.73 1.46 9.30
C VAL A 101 -9.01 2.00 8.66
N LYS A 102 -10.13 1.30 8.81
CA LYS A 102 -11.42 1.75 8.27
C LYS A 102 -11.88 3.06 8.93
N GLU A 103 -11.72 3.19 10.25
CA GLU A 103 -11.99 4.45 10.95
C GLU A 103 -11.13 5.59 10.41
N MET A 104 -9.83 5.34 10.22
CA MET A 104 -8.90 6.32 9.68
C MET A 104 -9.28 6.74 8.26
N LEU A 105 -9.70 5.78 7.44
CA LEU A 105 -10.16 6.04 6.07
C LEU A 105 -11.42 6.90 6.06
N LEU A 106 -12.42 6.57 6.88
CA LEU A 106 -13.66 7.32 7.01
C LEU A 106 -13.44 8.75 7.52
N ARG A 107 -12.50 8.93 8.41
CA ARG A 107 -12.14 10.20 9.03
C ARG A 107 -11.28 11.10 8.14
N GLY A 108 -10.74 10.56 7.03
CA GLY A 108 -9.91 11.31 6.09
C GLY A 108 -8.43 11.38 6.46
N ASP A 109 -7.92 10.45 7.24
CA ASP A 109 -6.50 10.40 7.62
C ASP A 109 -5.58 10.00 6.45
N PHE A 110 -6.13 9.28 5.46
CA PHE A 110 -5.42 8.99 4.20
C PHE A 110 -5.72 10.08 3.19
N ILE A 111 -4.71 10.87 2.83
CA ILE A 111 -4.88 12.04 1.97
C ILE A 111 -4.48 11.80 0.50
N GLN A 112 -3.80 10.71 0.22
CA GLN A 112 -3.34 10.39 -1.13
C GLN A 112 -4.38 9.51 -1.84
N ALA A 113 -4.90 9.99 -2.98
CA ALA A 113 -5.94 9.30 -3.74
C ALA A 113 -5.58 7.87 -4.13
N LEU A 114 -4.30 7.62 -4.48
CA LEU A 114 -3.80 6.29 -4.85
C LEU A 114 -3.75 5.31 -3.67
N MET A 115 -3.91 5.78 -2.45
CA MET A 115 -4.05 4.95 -1.24
C MET A 115 -5.52 4.76 -0.88
N VAL A 116 -6.31 5.81 -1.01
CA VAL A 116 -7.75 5.82 -0.67
C VAL A 116 -8.53 4.83 -1.54
N ALA A 117 -8.32 4.85 -2.86
CA ALA A 117 -9.06 4.01 -3.80
C ALA A 117 -8.87 2.50 -3.54
N PRO A 118 -7.63 1.96 -3.45
CA PRO A 118 -7.44 0.55 -3.17
C PRO A 118 -7.91 0.14 -1.77
N LEU A 119 -7.80 1.00 -0.77
CA LEU A 119 -8.32 0.71 0.58
C LEU A 119 -9.84 0.55 0.57
N TRP A 120 -10.58 1.42 -0.12
CA TRP A 120 -12.02 1.27 -0.26
C TRP A 120 -12.41 -0.01 -0.99
N LYS A 121 -11.70 -0.36 -2.06
CA LYS A 121 -11.94 -1.60 -2.77
C LYS A 121 -11.68 -2.82 -1.89
N TYR A 122 -10.58 -2.82 -1.15
CA TYR A 122 -10.25 -3.86 -0.18
C TYR A 122 -11.39 -4.09 0.82
N PHE A 123 -11.88 -3.03 1.46
CA PHE A 123 -12.97 -3.15 2.44
C PHE A 123 -14.30 -3.58 1.82
N THR A 124 -14.56 -3.21 0.59
CA THR A 124 -15.76 -3.65 -0.14
C THR A 124 -15.70 -5.15 -0.45
N LEU A 125 -14.56 -5.65 -0.91
CA LEU A 125 -14.35 -7.07 -1.17
C LEU A 125 -14.49 -7.92 0.11
N GLN A 126 -13.98 -7.45 1.24
CA GLN A 126 -14.11 -8.14 2.53
C GLN A 126 -15.56 -8.29 2.99
N LYS A 127 -16.42 -7.32 2.68
CA LYS A 127 -17.87 -7.40 3.01
C LYS A 127 -18.57 -8.49 2.21
N ASP A 128 -18.20 -8.69 0.97
CA ASP A 128 -18.81 -9.69 0.11
C ASP A 128 -18.42 -11.12 0.54
N ASP A 129 -17.20 -11.31 1.00
CA ASP A 129 -16.74 -12.58 1.55
C ASP A 129 -17.50 -12.98 2.84
N ASN A 130 -17.87 -12.01 3.67
CA ASN A 130 -18.63 -12.24 4.90
C ASN A 130 -20.11 -12.53 4.65
N LYS A 131 -20.61 -12.36 3.43
CA LYS A 131 -22.00 -12.69 3.04
C LYS A 131 -22.14 -14.06 2.40
N ARG A 132 -21.04 -14.73 2.17
CA ARG A 132 -20.98 -16.08 1.63
C ARG A 132 -20.77 -17.11 2.75
#